data_ea26987d0159947b865a11bb3e0cfa41
#
_entry.id   ea26987d0159947b865a11bb3e0cfa41
#
_cell.length_a   1.000
_cell.length_b   1.000
_cell.length_c   1.000
_cell.angle_alpha   90.00
_cell.angle_beta   90.00
_cell.angle_gamma   90.00
#
_symmetry.space_group_name_H-M   'P 1'
#
loop_
_entity.id
_entity.type
_entity.pdbx_description
1 polymer ?
#
loop_
_entity_poly.entity_id
_entity_poly.type
_entity_poly.pdbx_seq_one_letter_code
_entity_poly.pdbx_strand_id
1 'polypeptide(L)'
;MYPMKLTAPCKDYIWGGTRLRDEYGKKSDSDKVAESWELSCHKDGKSVIANGEYAGRTLEEYIEKEGKQVLGKNCGRFEYFPVLIKLIDAKDNLSVQVHPDNDYALRVEGEYGKTEMWYVIDADEGAELLYGFKHEITREEFAERIKNNTLLEVTNNVPVHKGDVFFIESGTLHAIGKGILIAEIQQNSNTTYRIYDYGRVGKDGKPRELHIEKACEVTKLTPPTRPTKPQGEPVRKEGYTETLLASCGYFTVKALDIDTRAWIEASEGSFIHLLVIDGEAILSSGHEPEHTLKLTKGESCFIPAGCGNFELTPPERCSVVMTYIE
;
A
#
# COMPACT_ATOMS: atom_id res chain seq x y z
N MET A 1 8.34 -2.41 -25.00
CA MET A 1 7.97 -2.26 -23.55
C MET A 1 8.74 -3.31 -22.77
N TYR A 2 9.14 -3.02 -21.54
CA TYR A 2 9.97 -3.91 -20.71
C TYR A 2 9.63 -3.71 -19.22
N PRO A 3 9.94 -4.66 -18.33
CA PRO A 3 9.78 -4.50 -16.89
C PRO A 3 10.69 -3.39 -16.33
N MET A 4 10.12 -2.47 -15.59
CA MET A 4 10.82 -1.30 -15.03
C MET A 4 10.96 -1.42 -13.54
N LYS A 5 12.20 -1.56 -13.05
CA LYS A 5 12.52 -1.46 -11.63
C LYS A 5 12.27 -0.04 -11.16
N LEU A 6 11.67 0.13 -9.99
CA LEU A 6 11.33 1.42 -9.44
C LEU A 6 12.21 1.78 -8.25
N THR A 7 12.63 3.04 -8.19
CA THR A 7 13.21 3.67 -7.00
C THR A 7 12.10 4.43 -6.29
N ALA A 8 11.83 4.04 -5.06
CA ALA A 8 10.76 4.59 -4.24
C ALA A 8 11.20 5.88 -3.53
N PRO A 9 10.41 6.95 -3.56
CA PRO A 9 10.59 8.07 -2.64
C PRO A 9 10.30 7.62 -1.20
N CYS A 10 11.15 8.06 -0.26
CA CYS A 10 11.06 7.73 1.15
C CYS A 10 10.56 8.91 1.97
N LYS A 11 9.83 8.63 3.07
CA LYS A 11 9.30 9.62 4.02
C LYS A 11 9.79 9.31 5.43
N ASP A 12 10.13 10.34 6.21
CA ASP A 12 10.69 10.23 7.56
C ASP A 12 9.74 10.76 8.65
N TYR A 13 8.50 10.31 8.63
CA TYR A 13 7.49 10.72 9.61
C TYR A 13 7.90 10.40 11.05
N ILE A 14 7.29 11.12 12.02
CA ILE A 14 7.67 11.08 13.44
C ILE A 14 7.58 9.70 14.09
N TRP A 15 6.69 8.85 13.58
CA TRP A 15 6.42 7.49 14.06
C TRP A 15 7.27 6.40 13.38
N GLY A 16 8.06 6.77 12.36
CA GLY A 16 8.82 5.81 11.56
C GLY A 16 10.02 5.20 12.28
N GLY A 17 10.38 3.99 11.86
CA GLY A 17 11.53 3.24 12.30
C GLY A 17 12.70 3.24 11.30
N THR A 18 13.55 2.23 11.44
CA THR A 18 14.74 2.04 10.60
C THR A 18 14.69 0.76 9.77
N ARG A 19 13.67 -0.09 9.94
CA ARG A 19 13.56 -1.40 9.27
C ARG A 19 13.57 -1.29 7.75
N LEU A 20 12.91 -0.28 7.18
CA LEU A 20 12.90 -0.09 5.73
C LEU A 20 14.31 0.23 5.19
N ARG A 21 15.14 0.95 5.95
CA ARG A 21 16.53 1.18 5.60
C ARG A 21 17.38 -0.07 5.82
N ASP A 22 17.30 -0.66 7.01
CA ASP A 22 18.24 -1.68 7.51
C ASP A 22 17.95 -3.07 6.92
N GLU A 23 16.66 -3.42 6.68
CA GLU A 23 16.23 -4.74 6.22
C GLU A 23 15.74 -4.73 4.76
N TYR A 24 15.26 -3.58 4.24
CA TYR A 24 14.65 -3.44 2.90
C TYR A 24 15.50 -2.58 1.95
N GLY A 25 16.70 -2.18 2.37
CA GLY A 25 17.67 -1.48 1.53
C GLY A 25 17.21 -0.10 1.04
N LYS A 26 16.22 0.53 1.70
CA LYS A 26 15.73 1.84 1.30
C LYS A 26 16.75 2.94 1.61
N LYS A 27 16.98 3.81 0.63
CA LYS A 27 17.94 4.91 0.74
C LYS A 27 17.20 6.20 1.10
N SER A 28 17.69 6.91 2.10
CA SER A 28 17.16 8.19 2.55
C SER A 28 18.30 9.00 3.19
N ASP A 29 18.23 10.31 3.10
CA ASP A 29 19.13 11.22 3.83
C ASP A 29 18.79 11.31 5.33
N SER A 30 17.65 10.74 5.73
CA SER A 30 17.23 10.65 7.14
C SER A 30 17.72 9.36 7.78
N ASP A 31 17.96 9.40 9.11
CA ASP A 31 18.33 8.24 9.92
C ASP A 31 17.22 7.19 9.99
N LYS A 32 15.98 7.55 9.63
CA LYS A 32 14.82 6.67 9.62
C LYS A 32 14.02 6.80 8.32
N VAL A 33 13.31 5.73 7.98
CA VAL A 33 12.37 5.67 6.86
C VAL A 33 11.05 5.12 7.37
N ALA A 34 10.05 6.00 7.48
CA ALA A 34 8.72 5.64 7.94
C ALA A 34 7.89 4.98 6.84
N GLU A 35 7.94 5.56 5.62
CA GLU A 35 7.28 5.03 4.44
C GLU A 35 8.23 5.03 3.24
N SER A 36 8.04 4.04 2.36
CA SER A 36 8.67 3.93 1.06
C SER A 36 7.58 3.70 0.02
N TRP A 37 7.43 4.62 -0.96
CA TRP A 37 6.34 4.61 -1.93
C TRP A 37 6.75 3.82 -3.18
N GLU A 38 6.47 2.54 -3.17
CA GLU A 38 6.96 1.55 -4.13
C GLU A 38 6.39 1.73 -5.53
N LEU A 39 5.12 2.13 -5.63
CA LEU A 39 4.46 2.47 -6.88
C LEU A 39 3.67 3.76 -6.68
N SER A 40 4.15 4.86 -7.27
CA SER A 40 3.54 6.17 -7.06
C SER A 40 3.69 7.08 -8.27
N CYS A 41 2.56 7.64 -8.72
CA CYS A 41 2.48 8.83 -9.57
C CYS A 41 1.90 10.03 -8.79
N HIS A 42 1.87 9.95 -7.45
CA HIS A 42 1.33 11.03 -6.62
C HIS A 42 2.27 12.24 -6.58
N LYS A 43 1.71 13.45 -6.59
CA LYS A 43 2.46 14.72 -6.57
C LYS A 43 3.43 14.86 -5.40
N ASP A 44 3.11 14.25 -4.24
CA ASP A 44 3.93 14.31 -3.03
C ASP A 44 5.13 13.36 -3.04
N GLY A 45 5.22 12.46 -4.03
CA GLY A 45 6.34 11.55 -4.18
C GLY A 45 6.14 10.58 -5.32
N LYS A 46 6.87 10.76 -6.43
CA LYS A 46 6.78 9.94 -7.63
C LYS A 46 7.88 8.89 -7.64
N SER A 47 7.54 7.66 -7.99
CA SER A 47 8.54 6.60 -8.21
C SER A 47 9.34 6.87 -9.46
N VAL A 48 10.65 6.60 -9.42
CA VAL A 48 11.59 6.83 -10.51
C VAL A 48 12.02 5.50 -11.11
N ILE A 49 12.04 5.40 -12.42
CA ILE A 49 12.48 4.21 -13.17
C ILE A 49 14.00 4.09 -13.04
N ALA A 50 14.48 2.90 -12.66
CA ALA A 50 15.89 2.66 -12.37
C ALA A 50 16.66 1.95 -13.50
N ASN A 51 15.99 1.45 -14.55
CA ASN A 51 16.62 0.68 -15.62
C ASN A 51 16.08 1.02 -17.02
N GLY A 52 16.82 0.59 -18.05
CA GLY A 52 16.42 0.71 -19.43
C GLY A 52 16.40 2.14 -19.98
N GLU A 53 15.70 2.34 -21.09
CA GLU A 53 15.64 3.61 -21.84
C GLU A 53 15.06 4.77 -20.99
N TYR A 54 14.14 4.45 -20.06
CA TYR A 54 13.48 5.44 -19.22
C TYR A 54 14.15 5.65 -17.85
N ALA A 55 15.36 5.10 -17.64
CA ALA A 55 16.08 5.27 -16.38
C ALA A 55 16.25 6.76 -16.03
N GLY A 56 15.93 7.11 -14.77
CA GLY A 56 15.98 8.49 -14.25
C GLY A 56 14.70 9.31 -14.47
N ARG A 57 13.75 8.83 -15.26
CA ARG A 57 12.42 9.46 -15.40
C ARG A 57 11.46 8.93 -14.34
N THR A 58 10.47 9.73 -13.97
CA THR A 58 9.36 9.27 -13.14
C THR A 58 8.46 8.30 -13.91
N LEU A 59 7.77 7.42 -13.19
CA LEU A 59 6.76 6.56 -13.81
C LEU A 59 5.64 7.36 -14.49
N GLU A 60 5.27 8.51 -13.92
CA GLU A 60 4.28 9.41 -14.52
C GLU A 60 4.75 9.94 -15.87
N GLU A 61 6.00 10.43 -16.00
CA GLU A 61 6.56 10.90 -17.27
C GLU A 61 6.61 9.79 -18.34
N TYR A 62 6.85 8.54 -17.92
CA TYR A 62 6.76 7.38 -18.81
C TYR A 62 5.34 7.19 -19.33
N ILE A 63 4.34 7.20 -18.43
CA ILE A 63 2.93 7.03 -18.80
C ILE A 63 2.45 8.18 -19.69
N GLU A 64 2.85 9.41 -19.42
CA GLU A 64 2.53 10.57 -20.25
C GLU A 64 3.10 10.43 -21.67
N LYS A 65 4.35 9.98 -21.78
CA LYS A 65 5.04 9.82 -23.08
C LYS A 65 4.48 8.68 -23.91
N GLU A 66 4.27 7.51 -23.29
CA GLU A 66 3.81 6.31 -23.99
C GLU A 66 2.28 6.26 -24.13
N GLY A 67 1.55 7.04 -23.31
CA GLY A 67 0.10 7.07 -23.26
C GLY A 67 -0.50 6.06 -22.28
N LYS A 68 -1.79 6.25 -21.95
CA LYS A 68 -2.51 5.43 -20.95
C LYS A 68 -2.65 3.95 -21.32
N GLN A 69 -2.41 3.55 -22.56
CA GLN A 69 -2.45 2.14 -22.99
C GLN A 69 -1.47 1.25 -22.24
N VAL A 70 -0.35 1.80 -21.74
CA VAL A 70 0.63 1.04 -20.93
C VAL A 70 0.07 0.61 -19.58
N LEU A 71 -1.05 1.21 -19.15
CA LEU A 71 -1.78 0.84 -17.92
C LEU A 71 -2.78 -0.30 -18.16
N GLY A 72 -3.18 -0.52 -19.42
CA GLY A 72 -4.15 -1.54 -19.82
C GLY A 72 -5.61 -1.05 -19.84
N LYS A 73 -6.46 -1.85 -20.47
CA LYS A 73 -7.86 -1.53 -20.75
C LYS A 73 -8.68 -1.30 -19.48
N ASN A 74 -8.40 -2.03 -18.42
CA ASN A 74 -9.12 -1.93 -17.14
C ASN A 74 -8.87 -0.59 -16.43
N CYS A 75 -7.74 0.07 -16.73
CA CYS A 75 -7.43 1.39 -16.20
C CYS A 75 -8.15 2.54 -16.92
N GLY A 76 -8.82 2.28 -18.05
CA GLY A 76 -9.52 3.30 -18.82
C GLY A 76 -10.65 4.04 -18.08
N ARG A 77 -11.16 3.44 -16.99
CA ARG A 77 -12.19 4.05 -16.12
C ARG A 77 -11.63 5.09 -15.15
N PHE A 78 -10.31 5.19 -14.99
CA PHE A 78 -9.67 6.12 -14.06
C PHE A 78 -9.17 7.38 -14.78
N GLU A 79 -9.45 8.54 -14.21
CA GLU A 79 -8.96 9.82 -14.70
C GLU A 79 -7.47 9.97 -14.45
N TYR A 80 -7.02 9.61 -13.23
CA TYR A 80 -5.61 9.65 -12.79
C TYR A 80 -5.08 8.23 -12.60
N PHE A 81 -3.76 8.09 -12.40
CA PHE A 81 -3.14 6.82 -12.03
C PHE A 81 -3.84 6.23 -10.80
N PRO A 82 -4.29 4.94 -10.83
CA PRO A 82 -5.30 4.49 -9.88
C PRO A 82 -4.81 4.18 -8.48
N VAL A 83 -3.55 3.76 -8.30
CA VAL A 83 -3.07 3.20 -7.03
C VAL A 83 -1.80 3.86 -6.52
N LEU A 84 -1.58 3.77 -5.22
CA LEU A 84 -0.34 4.08 -4.52
C LEU A 84 0.00 2.88 -3.63
N ILE A 85 1.22 2.38 -3.75
CA ILE A 85 1.69 1.21 -2.98
C ILE A 85 2.87 1.62 -2.13
N LYS A 86 2.83 1.24 -0.85
CA LYS A 86 3.84 1.63 0.14
C LYS A 86 4.31 0.43 0.96
N LEU A 87 5.54 0.53 1.45
CA LEU A 87 5.97 -0.14 2.67
C LEU A 87 5.91 0.85 3.82
N ILE A 88 5.43 0.41 4.98
CA ILE A 88 5.27 1.23 6.19
C ILE A 88 5.91 0.52 7.37
N ASP A 89 6.85 1.20 8.03
CA ASP A 89 7.49 0.75 9.27
C ASP A 89 7.00 1.59 10.45
N ALA A 90 6.06 1.07 11.20
CA ALA A 90 5.44 1.71 12.36
C ALA A 90 6.23 1.38 13.64
N LYS A 91 7.31 2.11 13.93
CA LYS A 91 8.01 2.00 15.20
C LYS A 91 7.17 2.51 16.38
N ASP A 92 6.35 3.54 16.12
CA ASP A 92 5.37 4.09 17.06
C ASP A 92 3.98 4.07 16.41
N ASN A 93 2.93 4.23 17.23
CA ASN A 93 1.56 4.29 16.73
C ASN A 93 1.38 5.40 15.70
N LEU A 94 0.75 5.12 14.58
CA LEU A 94 0.25 6.15 13.67
C LEU A 94 -0.94 6.87 14.31
N SER A 95 -1.28 8.05 13.80
CA SER A 95 -2.47 8.77 14.26
C SER A 95 -3.75 7.97 14.00
N VAL A 96 -4.73 8.13 14.85
CA VAL A 96 -6.09 7.67 14.57
C VAL A 96 -6.68 8.55 13.47
N GLN A 97 -7.14 7.94 12.39
CA GLN A 97 -7.49 8.62 11.15
C GLN A 97 -8.62 7.94 10.41
N VAL A 98 -9.19 8.66 9.46
CA VAL A 98 -10.19 8.17 8.51
C VAL A 98 -9.91 8.77 7.13
N HIS A 99 -10.31 8.07 6.09
CA HIS A 99 -10.20 8.52 4.71
C HIS A 99 -11.56 8.66 4.07
N PRO A 100 -11.79 9.70 3.24
CA PRO A 100 -13.05 9.88 2.51
C PRO A 100 -13.19 8.89 1.36
N ASP A 101 -14.42 8.73 0.86
CA ASP A 101 -14.69 8.09 -0.44
C ASP A 101 -14.41 9.04 -1.62
N ASN A 102 -14.57 8.52 -2.85
CA ASN A 102 -14.35 9.33 -4.06
C ASN A 102 -15.28 10.53 -4.16
N ASP A 103 -16.55 10.36 -3.81
CA ASP A 103 -17.56 11.43 -3.99
C ASP A 103 -17.22 12.64 -3.10
N TYR A 104 -16.80 12.38 -1.89
CA TYR A 104 -16.36 13.42 -0.98
C TYR A 104 -14.99 13.99 -1.39
N ALA A 105 -14.00 13.13 -1.60
CA ALA A 105 -12.61 13.54 -1.83
C ALA A 105 -12.43 14.33 -3.13
N LEU A 106 -13.03 13.89 -4.24
CA LEU A 106 -12.95 14.62 -5.52
C LEU A 106 -13.56 16.01 -5.41
N ARG A 107 -14.65 16.16 -4.65
CA ARG A 107 -15.32 17.46 -4.47
C ARG A 107 -14.57 18.40 -3.52
N VAL A 108 -13.98 17.86 -2.44
CA VAL A 108 -13.41 18.67 -1.35
C VAL A 108 -11.90 18.83 -1.48
N GLU A 109 -11.18 17.79 -1.91
CA GLU A 109 -9.72 17.75 -1.95
C GLU A 109 -9.17 17.76 -3.39
N GLY A 110 -9.98 17.45 -4.40
CA GLY A 110 -9.53 17.28 -5.79
C GLY A 110 -8.65 16.04 -6.01
N GLU A 111 -8.75 15.05 -5.13
CA GLU A 111 -8.04 13.77 -5.20
C GLU A 111 -9.05 12.62 -5.11
N TYR A 112 -8.60 11.38 -5.41
CA TYR A 112 -9.40 10.20 -5.13
C TYR A 112 -9.66 10.05 -3.64
N GLY A 113 -10.72 9.33 -3.30
CA GLY A 113 -10.91 8.75 -1.98
C GLY A 113 -9.78 7.76 -1.66
N LYS A 114 -9.78 7.21 -0.46
CA LYS A 114 -8.72 6.31 -0.04
C LYS A 114 -9.30 5.04 0.58
N THR A 115 -9.67 4.10 -0.28
CA THR A 115 -9.85 2.70 0.09
C THR A 115 -8.50 2.02 -0.02
N GLU A 116 -8.15 1.21 0.97
CA GLU A 116 -6.84 0.57 1.07
C GLU A 116 -6.93 -0.84 1.63
N MET A 117 -5.86 -1.59 1.45
CA MET A 117 -5.64 -2.85 2.13
C MET A 117 -4.22 -2.87 2.72
N TRP A 118 -4.07 -3.53 3.86
CA TRP A 118 -2.79 -3.77 4.50
C TRP A 118 -2.50 -5.26 4.53
N TYR A 119 -1.33 -5.63 4.04
CA TYR A 119 -0.76 -6.96 4.24
C TYR A 119 0.32 -6.87 5.31
N VAL A 120 0.15 -7.58 6.42
CA VAL A 120 1.10 -7.57 7.53
C VAL A 120 2.31 -8.42 7.17
N ILE A 121 3.43 -7.76 6.91
CA ILE A 121 4.70 -8.44 6.57
C ILE A 121 5.35 -8.97 7.83
N ASP A 122 5.29 -8.19 8.93
CA ASP A 122 5.81 -8.57 10.22
C ASP A 122 5.16 -7.75 11.35
N ALA A 123 5.12 -8.30 12.56
CA ALA A 123 4.59 -7.63 13.74
C ALA A 123 5.31 -8.10 15.00
N ASP A 124 5.61 -7.17 15.91
CA ASP A 124 6.15 -7.46 17.22
C ASP A 124 5.13 -8.26 18.05
N GLU A 125 5.61 -9.05 19.01
CA GLU A 125 4.73 -9.78 19.93
C GLU A 125 3.81 -8.82 20.70
N GLY A 126 2.49 -9.08 20.66
CA GLY A 126 1.48 -8.25 21.29
C GLY A 126 1.15 -6.96 20.52
N ALA A 127 1.62 -6.80 19.28
CA ALA A 127 1.22 -5.66 18.44
C ALA A 127 -0.28 -5.69 18.16
N GLU A 128 -0.90 -4.53 18.18
CA GLU A 128 -2.32 -4.33 17.89
C GLU A 128 -2.49 -3.14 16.96
N LEU A 129 -3.56 -3.14 16.19
CA LEU A 129 -4.00 -1.98 15.42
C LEU A 129 -5.46 -1.63 15.74
N LEU A 130 -5.83 -0.38 15.50
CA LEU A 130 -7.20 0.09 15.62
C LEU A 130 -7.92 -0.14 14.30
N TYR A 131 -9.05 -0.87 14.36
CA TYR A 131 -9.87 -1.20 13.20
C TYR A 131 -11.35 -0.99 13.49
N GLY A 132 -11.85 0.22 13.25
CA GLY A 132 -13.22 0.64 13.44
C GLY A 132 -13.69 0.71 14.89
N PHE A 133 -14.97 0.57 15.07
CA PHE A 133 -15.65 0.63 16.39
C PHE A 133 -15.99 -0.77 16.90
N LYS A 134 -16.10 -0.92 18.22
CA LYS A 134 -16.57 -2.14 18.89
C LYS A 134 -18.06 -2.38 18.68
N HIS A 135 -18.85 -1.31 18.59
CA HIS A 135 -20.29 -1.29 18.38
C HIS A 135 -20.68 -0.02 17.61
N GLU A 136 -21.89 0.04 17.10
CA GLU A 136 -22.41 1.23 16.46
C GLU A 136 -22.53 2.38 17.49
N ILE A 137 -22.11 3.58 17.09
CA ILE A 137 -22.24 4.82 17.85
C ILE A 137 -22.95 5.88 17.02
N THR A 138 -23.48 6.93 17.69
CA THR A 138 -24.08 8.06 16.97
C THR A 138 -23.02 9.10 16.58
N ARG A 139 -23.39 10.00 15.67
CA ARG A 139 -22.53 11.11 15.25
C ARG A 139 -22.25 12.07 16.40
N GLU A 140 -23.24 12.30 17.24
CA GLU A 140 -23.15 13.12 18.43
C GLU A 140 -22.19 12.49 19.44
N GLU A 141 -22.30 11.19 19.70
CA GLU A 141 -21.38 10.45 20.57
C GLU A 141 -19.95 10.51 20.02
N PHE A 142 -19.76 10.30 18.70
CA PHE A 142 -18.45 10.39 18.07
C PHE A 142 -17.80 11.75 18.30
N ALA A 143 -18.52 12.84 18.01
CA ALA A 143 -18.04 14.21 18.20
C ALA A 143 -17.73 14.51 19.69
N GLU A 144 -18.58 14.06 20.61
CA GLU A 144 -18.39 14.25 22.05
C GLU A 144 -17.14 13.50 22.54
N ARG A 145 -16.95 12.24 22.12
CA ARG A 145 -15.78 11.43 22.51
C ARG A 145 -14.47 11.99 21.99
N ILE A 146 -14.45 12.59 20.80
CA ILE A 146 -13.29 13.31 20.29
C ILE A 146 -12.99 14.50 21.21
N LYS A 147 -14.00 15.31 21.53
CA LYS A 147 -13.86 16.51 22.36
C LYS A 147 -13.39 16.17 23.79
N ASN A 148 -13.89 15.09 24.35
CA ASN A 148 -13.59 14.65 25.73
C ASN A 148 -12.36 13.73 25.80
N ASN A 149 -11.69 13.45 24.65
CA ASN A 149 -10.53 12.55 24.56
C ASN A 149 -10.82 11.11 25.06
N THR A 150 -12.04 10.62 24.82
CA THR A 150 -12.49 9.27 25.19
C THR A 150 -12.78 8.36 23.99
N LEU A 151 -12.40 8.79 22.77
CA LEU A 151 -12.68 8.06 21.53
C LEU A 151 -12.16 6.61 21.57
N LEU A 152 -10.94 6.40 22.11
CA LEU A 152 -10.29 5.08 22.15
C LEU A 152 -11.05 4.04 23.00
N GLU A 153 -11.97 4.45 23.89
CA GLU A 153 -12.78 3.52 24.70
C GLU A 153 -13.76 2.70 23.87
N VAL A 154 -14.23 3.27 22.75
CA VAL A 154 -15.21 2.64 21.85
C VAL A 154 -14.60 2.07 20.57
N THR A 155 -13.30 2.27 20.36
CA THR A 155 -12.58 1.72 19.20
C THR A 155 -12.20 0.27 19.39
N ASN A 156 -12.13 -0.47 18.30
CA ASN A 156 -11.79 -1.89 18.28
C ASN A 156 -10.29 -2.06 18.03
N ASN A 157 -9.55 -2.50 19.04
CA ASN A 157 -8.16 -2.89 18.92
C ASN A 157 -8.10 -4.38 18.58
N VAL A 158 -7.36 -4.69 17.52
CA VAL A 158 -7.25 -6.05 16.97
C VAL A 158 -5.78 -6.50 17.06
N PRO A 159 -5.49 -7.65 17.69
CA PRO A 159 -4.17 -8.25 17.65
C PRO A 159 -3.73 -8.53 16.21
N VAL A 160 -2.44 -8.36 15.94
CA VAL A 160 -1.88 -8.44 14.58
C VAL A 160 -0.79 -9.48 14.51
N HIS A 161 -0.82 -10.29 13.44
CA HIS A 161 0.19 -11.30 13.16
C HIS A 161 0.66 -11.21 11.71
N LYS A 162 1.86 -11.68 11.46
CA LYS A 162 2.39 -11.84 10.10
C LYS A 162 1.41 -12.63 9.23
N GLY A 163 1.10 -12.11 8.04
CA GLY A 163 0.18 -12.72 7.09
C GLY A 163 -1.27 -12.23 7.21
N ASP A 164 -1.62 -11.49 8.25
CA ASP A 164 -2.95 -10.87 8.37
C ASP A 164 -3.19 -9.86 7.25
N VAL A 165 -4.44 -9.74 6.85
CA VAL A 165 -4.90 -8.78 5.84
C VAL A 165 -6.04 -7.94 6.40
N PHE A 166 -5.88 -6.64 6.37
CA PHE A 166 -6.90 -5.69 6.76
C PHE A 166 -7.38 -4.93 5.53
N PHE A 167 -8.67 -4.96 5.26
CA PHE A 167 -9.28 -4.18 4.18
C PHE A 167 -9.97 -2.96 4.78
N ILE A 168 -9.39 -1.78 4.54
CA ILE A 168 -9.84 -0.51 5.09
C ILE A 168 -10.71 0.20 4.05
N GLU A 169 -12.01 -0.02 4.13
CA GLU A 169 -12.94 0.75 3.30
C GLU A 169 -12.90 2.23 3.68
N SER A 170 -13.03 3.12 2.70
CA SER A 170 -13.21 4.56 2.97
C SER A 170 -14.30 4.78 4.05
N GLY A 171 -14.05 5.70 4.97
CA GLY A 171 -14.91 5.95 6.14
C GLY A 171 -14.61 5.05 7.35
N THR A 172 -13.78 4.03 7.25
CA THR A 172 -13.39 3.21 8.40
C THR A 172 -12.37 3.94 9.26
N LEU A 173 -12.65 4.12 10.55
CA LEU A 173 -11.70 4.65 11.53
C LEU A 173 -10.59 3.62 11.78
N HIS A 174 -9.31 4.03 11.70
CA HIS A 174 -8.20 3.09 11.85
C HIS A 174 -6.93 3.77 12.34
N ALA A 175 -5.99 2.96 12.84
CA ALA A 175 -4.61 3.36 13.09
C ALA A 175 -3.71 2.13 13.12
N ILE A 176 -2.55 2.20 12.46
CA ILE A 176 -1.51 1.19 12.57
C ILE A 176 -0.84 1.38 13.93
N GLY A 177 -0.75 0.30 14.70
CA GLY A 177 -0.07 0.28 16.00
C GLY A 177 1.45 0.14 15.87
N LYS A 178 2.15 0.41 16.95
CA LYS A 178 3.61 0.27 17.02
C LYS A 178 4.06 -1.18 16.79
N GLY A 179 5.25 -1.34 16.21
CA GLY A 179 5.89 -2.64 16.00
C GLY A 179 5.35 -3.39 14.77
N ILE A 180 4.61 -2.74 13.88
CA ILE A 180 3.99 -3.35 12.70
C ILE A 180 4.69 -2.88 11.43
N LEU A 181 5.03 -3.83 10.55
CA LEU A 181 5.53 -3.59 9.20
C LEU A 181 4.51 -4.11 8.19
N ILE A 182 4.04 -3.24 7.31
CA ILE A 182 3.03 -3.59 6.31
C ILE A 182 3.42 -3.21 4.88
N ALA A 183 2.82 -3.91 3.91
CA ALA A 183 2.60 -3.40 2.58
C ALA A 183 1.18 -2.82 2.52
N GLU A 184 1.06 -1.54 2.19
CA GLU A 184 -0.20 -0.82 1.99
C GLU A 184 -0.45 -0.65 0.50
N ILE A 185 -1.56 -1.16 0.02
CA ILE A 185 -2.05 -0.97 -1.35
C ILE A 185 -3.33 -0.16 -1.28
N GLN A 186 -3.36 1.01 -1.90
CA GLN A 186 -4.42 1.99 -1.76
C GLN A 186 -4.76 2.68 -3.08
N GLN A 187 -5.90 3.38 -3.13
CA GLN A 187 -6.13 4.36 -4.18
C GLN A 187 -5.05 5.44 -4.16
N ASN A 188 -4.77 6.05 -5.32
CA ASN A 188 -3.74 7.09 -5.46
C ASN A 188 -4.16 8.41 -4.81
N SER A 189 -4.09 8.45 -3.49
CA SER A 189 -4.46 9.58 -2.63
C SER A 189 -3.53 9.66 -1.42
N ASN A 190 -3.25 10.89 -0.97
CA ASN A 190 -2.55 11.13 0.29
C ASN A 190 -3.44 11.85 1.32
N THR A 191 -4.75 11.92 1.05
CA THR A 191 -5.73 12.56 1.93
C THR A 191 -5.94 11.76 3.21
N THR A 192 -5.69 12.39 4.34
CA THR A 192 -5.85 11.80 5.68
C THR A 192 -6.55 12.79 6.61
N TYR A 193 -7.68 12.39 7.16
CA TYR A 193 -8.34 13.15 8.24
C TYR A 193 -7.93 12.58 9.59
N ARG A 194 -6.97 13.26 10.21
CA ARG A 194 -6.43 12.91 11.52
C ARG A 194 -7.38 13.36 12.60
N ILE A 195 -7.68 12.44 13.53
CA ILE A 195 -8.64 12.66 14.62
C ILE A 195 -7.92 12.73 15.98
N TYR A 196 -6.91 11.89 16.16
CA TYR A 196 -6.15 11.83 17.41
C TYR A 196 -4.69 11.48 17.13
N ASP A 197 -3.77 12.16 17.78
CA ASP A 197 -2.33 12.03 17.54
C ASP A 197 -1.49 11.89 18.83
N TYR A 198 -2.07 11.40 19.89
CA TYR A 198 -1.38 11.12 21.16
C TYR A 198 -0.69 12.36 21.78
N GLY A 199 -1.08 13.58 21.42
CA GLY A 199 -0.44 14.81 21.88
C GLY A 199 0.97 15.03 21.37
N ARG A 200 1.39 14.30 20.32
CA ARG A 200 2.74 14.41 19.73
C ARG A 200 2.94 15.74 19.03
N VAL A 201 4.20 16.20 19.03
CA VAL A 201 4.63 17.38 18.29
C VAL A 201 5.59 17.00 17.16
N GLY A 202 5.53 17.73 16.07
CA GLY A 202 6.45 17.59 14.95
C GLY A 202 7.85 18.13 15.27
N LYS A 203 8.74 18.07 14.26
CA LYS A 203 10.10 18.64 14.37
C LYS A 203 10.11 20.16 14.63
N ASP A 204 9.03 20.85 14.26
CA ASP A 204 8.79 22.27 14.50
C ASP A 204 8.26 22.59 15.91
N GLY A 205 8.11 21.59 16.77
CA GLY A 205 7.56 21.71 18.13
C GLY A 205 6.05 21.92 18.19
N LYS A 206 5.33 21.82 17.06
CA LYS A 206 3.88 21.99 17.00
C LYS A 206 3.15 20.66 16.86
N PRO A 207 1.95 20.51 17.44
CA PRO A 207 1.11 19.34 17.17
C PRO A 207 0.70 19.33 15.69
N ARG A 208 0.54 18.10 15.13
CA ARG A 208 -0.01 17.96 13.77
C ARG A 208 -1.49 18.36 13.78
N GLU A 209 -1.93 18.94 12.67
CA GLU A 209 -3.32 19.35 12.49
C GLU A 209 -4.29 18.17 12.64
N LEU A 210 -5.41 18.43 13.31
CA LEU A 210 -6.54 17.51 13.41
C LEU A 210 -7.68 18.01 12.51
N HIS A 211 -8.32 17.07 11.80
CA HIS A 211 -9.35 17.36 10.79
C HIS A 211 -10.73 16.88 11.26
N ILE A 212 -11.14 17.31 12.46
CA ILE A 212 -12.29 16.76 13.19
C ILE A 212 -13.60 16.92 12.42
N GLU A 213 -13.87 18.11 11.87
CA GLU A 213 -15.10 18.39 11.13
C GLU A 213 -15.23 17.47 9.91
N LYS A 214 -14.23 17.41 9.06
CA LYS A 214 -14.20 16.52 7.89
C LYS A 214 -14.29 15.05 8.28
N ALA A 215 -13.63 14.66 9.34
CA ALA A 215 -13.72 13.29 9.86
C ALA A 215 -15.15 12.94 10.32
N CYS A 216 -15.84 13.85 11.00
CA CYS A 216 -17.24 13.66 11.40
C CYS A 216 -18.18 13.48 10.19
N GLU A 217 -17.86 14.08 9.04
CA GLU A 217 -18.68 13.94 7.83
C GLU A 217 -18.52 12.57 7.16
N VAL A 218 -17.29 12.00 7.17
CA VAL A 218 -16.96 10.82 6.37
C VAL A 218 -16.88 9.52 7.16
N THR A 219 -16.81 9.56 8.50
CA THR A 219 -16.61 8.35 9.31
C THR A 219 -17.88 7.47 9.33
N LYS A 220 -17.70 6.18 9.02
CA LYS A 220 -18.68 5.11 9.25
C LYS A 220 -18.70 4.77 10.73
N LEU A 221 -19.86 4.88 11.35
CA LEU A 221 -20.04 4.76 12.79
C LEU A 221 -20.44 3.35 13.25
N THR A 222 -20.33 2.39 12.35
CA THR A 222 -20.62 0.97 12.59
C THR A 222 -19.33 0.14 12.61
N PRO A 223 -19.32 -1.01 13.30
CA PRO A 223 -18.18 -1.93 13.25
C PRO A 223 -17.85 -2.38 11.82
N PRO A 224 -16.57 -2.61 11.49
CA PRO A 224 -16.20 -3.24 10.23
C PRO A 224 -16.74 -4.66 10.13
N THR A 225 -17.15 -5.06 8.93
CA THR A 225 -17.74 -6.40 8.70
C THR A 225 -16.79 -7.37 8.00
N ARG A 226 -15.69 -6.87 7.44
CA ARG A 226 -14.73 -7.73 6.73
C ARG A 226 -13.81 -8.47 7.71
N PRO A 227 -13.49 -9.75 7.44
CA PRO A 227 -12.51 -10.49 8.24
C PRO A 227 -11.11 -9.90 8.07
N THR A 228 -10.26 -10.11 9.08
CA THR A 228 -8.86 -9.64 9.11
C THR A 228 -7.88 -10.68 8.56
N LYS A 229 -8.23 -11.32 7.44
CA LYS A 229 -7.47 -12.37 6.78
C LYS A 229 -7.56 -12.23 5.26
N PRO A 230 -6.71 -12.94 4.48
CA PRO A 230 -6.82 -13.00 3.02
C PRO A 230 -8.24 -13.33 2.57
N GLN A 231 -8.64 -12.74 1.44
CA GLN A 231 -9.97 -12.95 0.85
C GLN A 231 -10.11 -14.36 0.26
N GLY A 232 -9.01 -14.91 -0.29
CA GLY A 232 -8.96 -16.26 -0.85
C GLY A 232 -8.12 -17.21 -0.02
N GLU A 233 -8.38 -18.50 -0.16
CA GLU A 233 -7.51 -19.54 0.39
C GLU A 233 -6.23 -19.70 -0.46
N PRO A 234 -5.11 -20.15 0.12
CA PRO A 234 -3.89 -20.43 -0.63
C PRO A 234 -4.12 -21.53 -1.69
N VAL A 235 -3.76 -21.23 -2.93
CA VAL A 235 -3.87 -22.16 -4.07
C VAL A 235 -2.49 -22.59 -4.53
N ARG A 236 -2.18 -23.88 -4.42
CA ARG A 236 -0.92 -24.44 -4.89
C ARG A 236 -0.89 -24.48 -6.43
N LYS A 237 0.13 -23.91 -7.02
CA LYS A 237 0.48 -23.94 -8.44
C LYS A 237 1.79 -24.69 -8.63
N GLU A 238 2.19 -24.90 -9.89
CA GLU A 238 3.51 -25.49 -10.17
C GLU A 238 4.63 -24.51 -9.80
N GLY A 239 5.35 -24.81 -8.72
CA GLY A 239 6.49 -24.03 -8.26
C GLY A 239 6.18 -22.91 -7.27
N TYR A 240 4.92 -22.57 -7.01
CA TYR A 240 4.53 -21.50 -6.07
C TYR A 240 3.14 -21.71 -5.47
N THR A 241 2.84 -20.96 -4.43
CA THR A 241 1.49 -20.82 -3.87
C THR A 241 0.98 -19.40 -4.13
N GLU A 242 -0.24 -19.26 -4.60
CA GLU A 242 -0.92 -18.00 -4.83
C GLU A 242 -2.04 -17.81 -3.82
N THR A 243 -2.12 -16.65 -3.19
CA THR A 243 -3.22 -16.29 -2.27
C THR A 243 -3.81 -14.95 -2.67
N LEU A 244 -5.12 -14.90 -2.92
CA LEU A 244 -5.82 -13.63 -3.12
C LEU A 244 -5.92 -12.91 -1.77
N LEU A 245 -5.20 -11.80 -1.64
CA LEU A 245 -5.22 -10.99 -0.41
C LEU A 245 -6.47 -10.12 -0.35
N ALA A 246 -6.72 -9.34 -1.40
CA ALA A 246 -7.91 -8.50 -1.54
C ALA A 246 -8.20 -8.19 -3.01
N SER A 247 -9.49 -8.01 -3.35
CA SER A 247 -9.94 -7.46 -4.63
C SER A 247 -11.11 -6.50 -4.41
N CYS A 248 -11.08 -5.38 -5.14
CA CYS A 248 -12.14 -4.39 -5.17
C CYS A 248 -12.15 -3.64 -6.52
N GLY A 249 -13.03 -2.64 -6.66
CA GLY A 249 -13.09 -1.84 -7.89
C GLY A 249 -11.85 -1.00 -8.20
N TYR A 250 -10.86 -0.95 -7.32
CA TYR A 250 -9.67 -0.10 -7.47
C TYR A 250 -8.38 -0.90 -7.66
N PHE A 251 -8.29 -2.11 -7.11
CA PHE A 251 -7.10 -2.98 -7.19
C PHE A 251 -7.44 -4.44 -6.89
N THR A 252 -6.63 -5.34 -7.40
CA THR A 252 -6.55 -6.74 -7.00
C THR A 252 -5.13 -7.05 -6.55
N VAL A 253 -4.99 -7.68 -5.39
CA VAL A 253 -3.71 -7.95 -4.74
C VAL A 253 -3.59 -9.43 -4.41
N LYS A 254 -2.48 -10.04 -4.82
CA LYS A 254 -2.15 -11.44 -4.53
C LYS A 254 -0.78 -11.54 -3.85
N ALA A 255 -0.66 -12.49 -2.94
CA ALA A 255 0.65 -12.94 -2.47
C ALA A 255 1.07 -14.16 -3.30
N LEU A 256 2.34 -14.18 -3.69
CA LEU A 256 3.01 -15.29 -4.37
C LEU A 256 4.15 -15.77 -3.49
N ASP A 257 4.03 -16.97 -2.93
CA ASP A 257 5.10 -17.66 -2.22
C ASP A 257 5.76 -18.64 -3.19
N ILE A 258 6.96 -18.30 -3.68
CA ILE A 258 7.61 -18.94 -4.80
C ILE A 258 8.72 -19.86 -4.28
N ASP A 259 8.61 -21.15 -4.54
CA ASP A 259 9.61 -22.15 -4.16
C ASP A 259 10.65 -22.35 -5.29
N THR A 260 10.18 -22.41 -6.55
CA THR A 260 11.06 -22.66 -7.70
C THR A 260 10.81 -21.70 -8.85
N ARG A 261 9.54 -21.46 -9.22
CA ARG A 261 9.15 -20.53 -10.30
C ARG A 261 7.70 -20.10 -10.17
N ALA A 262 7.38 -18.91 -10.66
CA ALA A 262 6.01 -18.46 -10.88
C ALA A 262 5.86 -17.82 -12.25
N TRP A 263 4.72 -18.03 -12.90
CA TRP A 263 4.39 -17.42 -14.19
C TRP A 263 3.56 -16.17 -13.99
N ILE A 264 3.97 -15.10 -14.66
CA ILE A 264 3.31 -13.80 -14.64
C ILE A 264 2.90 -13.45 -16.06
N GLU A 265 1.63 -13.14 -16.29
CA GLU A 265 1.10 -12.68 -17.57
C GLU A 265 0.71 -11.20 -17.48
N ALA A 266 1.48 -10.33 -18.13
CA ALA A 266 1.13 -8.93 -18.31
C ALA A 266 0.27 -8.77 -19.57
N SER A 267 -1.02 -9.09 -19.46
CA SER A 267 -2.00 -9.01 -20.54
C SER A 267 -2.33 -7.54 -20.89
N GLU A 268 -3.08 -7.34 -21.98
CA GLU A 268 -3.57 -5.99 -22.35
C GLU A 268 -4.59 -5.41 -21.34
N GLY A 269 -5.06 -6.21 -20.38
CA GLY A 269 -6.06 -5.80 -19.40
C GLY A 269 -5.52 -4.81 -18.39
N SER A 270 -4.33 -5.07 -17.85
CA SER A 270 -3.72 -4.25 -16.79
C SER A 270 -2.21 -4.34 -16.79
N PHE A 271 -1.57 -3.28 -16.31
CA PHE A 271 -0.20 -3.37 -15.80
C PHE A 271 -0.12 -4.33 -14.61
N ILE A 272 1.10 -4.75 -14.28
CA ILE A 272 1.38 -5.52 -13.06
C ILE A 272 2.45 -4.77 -12.26
N HIS A 273 2.25 -4.68 -10.96
CA HIS A 273 3.27 -4.27 -10.01
C HIS A 273 3.68 -5.47 -9.16
N LEU A 274 4.98 -5.70 -9.04
CA LEU A 274 5.58 -6.73 -8.19
C LEU A 274 6.40 -6.06 -7.09
N LEU A 275 6.20 -6.46 -5.85
CA LEU A 275 6.97 -6.02 -4.68
C LEU A 275 7.52 -7.24 -3.97
N VAL A 276 8.85 -7.40 -3.94
CA VAL A 276 9.51 -8.49 -3.20
C VAL A 276 9.52 -8.14 -1.73
N ILE A 277 8.83 -8.91 -0.92
CA ILE A 277 8.73 -8.70 0.54
C ILE A 277 9.70 -9.59 1.33
N ASP A 278 10.16 -10.68 0.73
CA ASP A 278 11.18 -11.56 1.31
C ASP A 278 11.93 -12.33 0.22
N GLY A 279 13.24 -12.57 0.41
CA GLY A 279 14.10 -13.24 -0.54
C GLY A 279 14.49 -12.39 -1.76
N GLU A 280 14.78 -13.05 -2.87
CA GLU A 280 15.08 -12.43 -4.16
C GLU A 280 14.52 -13.27 -5.31
N ALA A 281 14.27 -12.64 -6.45
CA ALA A 281 13.83 -13.31 -7.66
C ALA A 281 14.45 -12.70 -8.93
N ILE A 282 14.59 -13.51 -9.95
CA ILE A 282 14.94 -13.10 -11.31
C ILE A 282 13.65 -13.13 -12.12
N LEU A 283 13.26 -11.96 -12.62
CA LEU A 283 12.18 -11.80 -13.59
C LEU A 283 12.79 -11.90 -14.99
N SER A 284 12.33 -12.84 -15.81
CA SER A 284 12.83 -13.03 -17.17
C SER A 284 11.68 -13.25 -18.16
N SER A 285 11.85 -12.75 -19.39
CA SER A 285 11.00 -13.10 -20.51
C SER A 285 11.67 -14.25 -21.28
N GLY A 286 10.92 -15.29 -21.59
CA GLY A 286 11.43 -16.39 -22.41
C GLY A 286 11.79 -16.00 -23.85
N HIS A 287 11.37 -14.83 -24.32
CA HIS A 287 11.57 -14.34 -25.69
C HIS A 287 12.61 -13.22 -25.80
N GLU A 288 12.92 -12.52 -24.72
CA GLU A 288 13.80 -11.36 -24.70
C GLU A 288 14.74 -11.41 -23.47
N PRO A 289 15.85 -12.17 -23.55
CA PRO A 289 16.77 -12.35 -22.41
C PRO A 289 17.37 -11.04 -21.88
N GLU A 290 17.46 -10.00 -22.70
CA GLU A 290 17.90 -8.65 -22.30
C GLU A 290 16.96 -7.96 -21.31
N HIS A 291 15.72 -8.41 -21.21
CA HIS A 291 14.73 -7.91 -20.23
C HIS A 291 14.78 -8.66 -18.89
N THR A 292 15.87 -9.37 -18.61
CA THR A 292 16.08 -10.02 -17.32
C THR A 292 16.35 -8.97 -16.23
N LEU A 293 15.59 -9.06 -15.12
CA LEU A 293 15.66 -8.13 -14.02
C LEU A 293 15.79 -8.87 -12.69
N LYS A 294 16.85 -8.59 -11.93
CA LYS A 294 16.98 -9.08 -10.57
C LYS A 294 16.24 -8.13 -9.60
N LEU A 295 15.37 -8.70 -8.78
CA LEU A 295 14.64 -8.03 -7.71
C LEU A 295 15.01 -8.67 -6.37
N THR A 296 15.35 -7.86 -5.39
CA THR A 296 15.68 -8.29 -4.03
C THR A 296 14.65 -7.75 -3.04
N LYS A 297 14.66 -8.26 -1.82
CA LYS A 297 13.78 -7.81 -0.73
C LYS A 297 13.69 -6.28 -0.66
N GLY A 298 12.48 -5.76 -0.67
CA GLY A 298 12.19 -4.33 -0.70
C GLY A 298 12.19 -3.69 -2.09
N GLU A 299 12.55 -4.40 -3.15
CA GLU A 299 12.52 -3.84 -4.50
C GLU A 299 11.21 -4.13 -5.21
N SER A 300 10.85 -3.22 -6.09
CA SER A 300 9.61 -3.29 -6.85
C SER A 300 9.81 -3.08 -8.35
N CYS A 301 8.87 -3.60 -9.12
CA CYS A 301 8.89 -3.55 -10.57
C CYS A 301 7.49 -3.24 -11.11
N PHE A 302 7.43 -2.32 -12.06
CA PHE A 302 6.25 -2.06 -12.88
C PHE A 302 6.40 -2.77 -14.22
N ILE A 303 5.43 -3.59 -14.61
CA ILE A 303 5.36 -4.26 -15.90
C ILE A 303 4.17 -3.66 -16.66
N PRO A 304 4.42 -2.98 -17.81
CA PRO A 304 3.34 -2.40 -18.61
C PRO A 304 2.36 -3.45 -19.12
N ALA A 305 1.11 -3.05 -19.29
CA ALA A 305 0.10 -3.89 -19.92
C ALA A 305 0.52 -4.28 -21.35
N GLY A 306 0.23 -5.52 -21.73
CA GLY A 306 0.60 -6.06 -23.04
C GLY A 306 2.07 -6.45 -23.19
N CYS A 307 2.86 -6.45 -22.10
CA CYS A 307 4.26 -6.85 -22.13
C CYS A 307 4.46 -8.37 -22.29
N GLY A 308 3.41 -9.18 -22.18
CA GLY A 308 3.46 -10.63 -22.38
C GLY A 308 3.79 -11.42 -21.12
N ASN A 309 4.44 -12.57 -21.31
CA ASN A 309 4.67 -13.54 -20.24
C ASN A 309 6.07 -13.44 -19.66
N PHE A 310 6.16 -13.54 -18.35
CA PHE A 310 7.39 -13.53 -17.57
C PHE A 310 7.42 -14.71 -16.61
N GLU A 311 8.63 -15.15 -16.30
CA GLU A 311 8.92 -16.12 -15.26
C GLU A 311 9.66 -15.42 -14.11
N LEU A 312 9.19 -15.63 -12.89
CA LEU A 312 9.89 -15.27 -11.66
C LEU A 312 10.56 -16.52 -11.09
N THR A 313 11.89 -16.51 -11.04
CA THR A 313 12.68 -17.64 -10.55
C THR A 313 13.54 -17.18 -9.38
N PRO A 314 13.28 -17.63 -8.14
CA PRO A 314 14.13 -17.33 -7.02
C PRO A 314 15.31 -18.31 -6.97
N PRO A 315 16.51 -17.89 -6.49
CA PRO A 315 17.63 -18.81 -6.21
C PRO A 315 17.32 -19.71 -5.00
N GLU A 316 16.54 -19.20 -4.07
CA GLU A 316 15.95 -19.91 -2.95
C GLU A 316 14.45 -19.56 -2.92
N ARG A 317 13.78 -19.66 -1.80
CA ARG A 317 12.38 -19.25 -1.66
C ARG A 317 12.25 -17.73 -1.62
N CYS A 318 11.22 -17.17 -2.27
CA CYS A 318 10.88 -15.76 -2.12
C CYS A 318 9.37 -15.53 -2.00
N SER A 319 8.99 -14.39 -1.42
CA SER A 319 7.61 -13.94 -1.31
C SER A 319 7.43 -12.59 -2.00
N VAL A 320 6.42 -12.50 -2.85
CA VAL A 320 6.13 -11.32 -3.69
C VAL A 320 4.67 -10.92 -3.52
N VAL A 321 4.42 -9.63 -3.36
CA VAL A 321 3.07 -9.04 -3.49
C VAL A 321 2.89 -8.56 -4.92
N MET A 322 1.89 -9.08 -5.60
CA MET A 322 1.51 -8.72 -6.96
C MET A 322 0.22 -7.90 -6.94
N THR A 323 0.23 -6.73 -7.59
CA THR A 323 -0.93 -5.84 -7.70
C THR A 323 -1.25 -5.54 -9.16
N TYR A 324 -2.53 -5.54 -9.50
CA TYR A 324 -3.05 -5.19 -10.83
C TYR A 324 -4.49 -4.70 -10.73
N ILE A 325 -5.09 -4.28 -11.86
CA ILE A 325 -6.47 -3.77 -11.95
C ILE A 325 -7.34 -4.77 -12.72
N GLU A 326 -8.45 -5.21 -12.11
CA GLU A 326 -9.49 -6.04 -12.76
C GLU A 326 -10.63 -5.20 -13.33
#